data_d6ad9420889e57f6ce974040ed6c270b
#
_entry.id   d6ad9420889e57f6ce974040ed6c270b
#
_cell.length_a   1.000
_cell.length_b   1.000
_cell.length_c   1.000
_cell.angle_alpha   90.00
_cell.angle_beta   90.00
_cell.angle_gamma   90.00
#
_symmetry.space_group_name_H-M   'P 1'
#
loop_
_entity.id
_entity.type
_entity.pdbx_description
1 polymer ?
#
loop_
_entity_poly.entity_id
_entity_poly.type
_entity_poly.pdbx_seq_one_letter_code
_entity_poly.pdbx_strand_id
1 'polypeptide(L)'
;MAKFTPEQAADVLAVKQVIYEWGDELDINDGLKILEADVLADDVRYFVGGEWREGKAAVGKFYEGRKAQLGENAPVMRHIITSLRVSFAAPHHAQIGFMLVFFAKAGTPPFDGYCDPLAVADVKMECTRDAAGEWKISKFESGQIFRR
;
A
#
# COMPACT_ATOMS: atom_id res chain seq x y z
N MET A 1 1.03 -2.18 -26.17
CA MET A 1 -0.43 -2.32 -26.02
C MET A 1 -0.68 -3.39 -24.99
N ALA A 2 -1.38 -3.03 -23.90
CA ALA A 2 -1.78 -4.00 -22.90
C ALA A 2 -2.76 -5.01 -23.53
N LYS A 3 -2.49 -6.29 -23.38
CA LYS A 3 -3.29 -7.36 -23.97
C LYS A 3 -4.03 -8.10 -22.86
N PHE A 4 -5.07 -7.46 -22.34
CA PHE A 4 -5.93 -8.08 -21.35
C PHE A 4 -7.18 -8.65 -22.00
N THR A 5 -7.63 -9.81 -21.53
CA THR A 5 -8.99 -10.28 -21.81
C THR A 5 -9.99 -9.38 -21.06
N PRO A 6 -11.30 -9.40 -21.41
CA PRO A 6 -12.32 -8.67 -20.65
C PRO A 6 -12.31 -8.99 -19.15
N GLU A 7 -12.13 -10.26 -18.80
CA GLU A 7 -12.05 -10.72 -17.39
C GLU A 7 -10.82 -10.13 -16.72
N GLN A 8 -9.67 -10.17 -17.37
CA GLN A 8 -8.44 -9.57 -16.84
C GLN A 8 -8.57 -8.04 -16.69
N ALA A 9 -9.29 -7.36 -17.58
CA ALA A 9 -9.54 -5.93 -17.46
C ALA A 9 -10.36 -5.61 -16.19
N ALA A 10 -11.37 -6.42 -15.88
CA ALA A 10 -12.14 -6.33 -14.63
C ALA A 10 -11.23 -6.59 -13.41
N ASP A 11 -10.37 -7.60 -13.49
CA ASP A 11 -9.42 -7.92 -12.42
C ASP A 11 -8.40 -6.79 -12.20
N VAL A 12 -7.93 -6.13 -13.27
CA VAL A 12 -7.05 -4.95 -13.14
C VAL A 12 -7.73 -3.83 -12.35
N LEU A 13 -9.03 -3.58 -12.59
CA LEU A 13 -9.77 -2.56 -11.85
C LEU A 13 -9.91 -2.96 -10.37
N ALA A 14 -10.24 -4.22 -10.08
CA ALA A 14 -10.37 -4.73 -8.72
C ALA A 14 -9.02 -4.66 -7.96
N VAL A 15 -7.92 -5.08 -8.59
CA VAL A 15 -6.57 -4.98 -8.00
C VAL A 15 -6.19 -3.53 -7.72
N LYS A 16 -6.45 -2.62 -8.65
CA LYS A 16 -6.20 -1.18 -8.44
C LYS A 16 -6.99 -0.64 -7.26
N GLN A 17 -8.26 -1.02 -7.14
CA GLN A 17 -9.12 -0.58 -6.04
C GLN A 17 -8.53 -1.01 -4.69
N VAL A 18 -8.13 -2.26 -4.54
CA VAL A 18 -7.48 -2.78 -3.31
C VAL A 18 -6.23 -1.98 -2.96
N ILE A 19 -5.40 -1.64 -3.95
CA ILE A 19 -4.16 -0.89 -3.71
C ILE A 19 -4.46 0.56 -3.29
N TYR A 20 -5.47 1.20 -3.89
CA TYR A 20 -5.88 2.54 -3.50
C TYR A 20 -6.52 2.58 -2.12
N GLU A 21 -7.32 1.58 -1.74
CA GLU A 21 -7.87 1.42 -0.39
C GLU A 21 -6.76 1.21 0.65
N TRP A 22 -5.74 0.42 0.31
CA TRP A 22 -4.54 0.28 1.14
C TRP A 22 -3.85 1.63 1.38
N GLY A 23 -3.63 2.42 0.31
CA GLY A 23 -3.00 3.74 0.42
C GLY A 23 -3.83 4.73 1.23
N ASP A 24 -5.14 4.74 1.02
CA ASP A 24 -6.09 5.59 1.75
C ASP A 24 -6.11 5.24 3.25
N GLU A 25 -6.10 3.94 3.58
CA GLU A 25 -6.03 3.49 4.97
C GLU A 25 -4.78 4.01 5.69
N LEU A 26 -3.62 4.00 5.02
CA LEU A 26 -2.39 4.55 5.59
C LEU A 26 -2.46 6.06 5.80
N ASP A 27 -3.10 6.77 4.88
CA ASP A 27 -3.17 8.23 4.89
C ASP A 27 -4.24 8.79 5.85
N ILE A 28 -5.33 8.08 6.04
CA ILE A 28 -6.48 8.55 6.84
C ILE A 28 -6.48 7.98 8.26
N ASN A 29 -6.10 6.73 8.41
CA ASN A 29 -6.15 6.02 9.70
C ASN A 29 -4.76 5.61 10.23
N ASP A 30 -3.67 6.06 9.62
CA ASP A 30 -2.28 5.68 9.99
C ASP A 30 -2.03 4.15 9.95
N GLY A 31 -2.86 3.41 9.22
CA GLY A 31 -2.83 1.95 9.14
C GLY A 31 -3.48 1.24 10.33
N LEU A 32 -4.11 1.96 11.25
CA LEU A 32 -4.71 1.38 12.46
C LEU A 32 -5.91 0.47 12.18
N LYS A 33 -6.58 0.68 11.05
CA LYS A 33 -7.71 -0.12 10.59
C LYS A 33 -7.37 -1.05 9.43
N ILE A 34 -6.08 -1.31 9.21
CA ILE A 34 -5.62 -2.13 8.07
C ILE A 34 -6.23 -3.54 8.07
N LEU A 35 -6.54 -4.09 9.24
CA LEU A 35 -7.20 -5.40 9.37
C LEU A 35 -8.68 -5.33 9.03
N GLU A 36 -9.34 -4.23 9.38
CA GLU A 36 -10.76 -3.99 9.10
C GLU A 36 -10.99 -3.64 7.62
N ALA A 37 -10.01 -2.98 6.99
CA ALA A 37 -10.07 -2.64 5.56
C ALA A 37 -10.08 -3.87 4.65
N ASP A 38 -9.70 -5.03 5.18
CA ASP A 38 -9.74 -6.33 4.50
C ASP A 38 -9.00 -6.36 3.14
N VAL A 39 -7.93 -5.57 3.04
CA VAL A 39 -7.10 -5.46 1.82
C VAL A 39 -5.91 -6.42 1.80
N LEU A 40 -5.58 -7.04 2.94
CA LEU A 40 -4.43 -7.95 3.09
C LEU A 40 -4.87 -9.41 3.08
N ALA A 41 -4.10 -10.26 2.39
CA ALA A 41 -4.22 -11.70 2.53
C ALA A 41 -3.78 -12.15 3.93
N ASP A 42 -4.34 -13.26 4.43
CA ASP A 42 -4.02 -13.77 5.78
C ASP A 42 -2.53 -14.05 5.96
N ASP A 43 -1.88 -14.55 4.92
CA ASP A 43 -0.47 -14.93 4.86
C ASP A 43 0.43 -13.87 4.18
N VAL A 44 -0.01 -12.63 4.15
CA VAL A 44 0.73 -11.55 3.50
C VAL A 44 2.19 -11.44 3.98
N ARG A 45 3.11 -11.24 3.05
CA ARG A 45 4.50 -10.89 3.32
C ARG A 45 4.71 -9.40 3.08
N TYR A 46 5.04 -8.67 4.10
CA TYR A 46 5.00 -7.21 4.07
C TYR A 46 6.31 -6.62 4.59
N PHE A 47 7.10 -5.98 3.71
CA PHE A 47 8.36 -5.35 4.09
C PHE A 47 8.12 -3.92 4.54
N VAL A 48 8.24 -3.67 5.84
CA VAL A 48 8.04 -2.35 6.44
C VAL A 48 8.86 -2.19 7.70
N GLY A 49 9.33 -0.98 7.95
CA GLY A 49 10.19 -0.70 9.12
C GLY A 49 11.54 -1.43 9.07
N GLY A 50 12.03 -1.73 7.86
CA GLY A 50 13.33 -2.37 7.64
C GLY A 50 13.34 -3.90 7.76
N GLU A 51 12.18 -4.53 7.94
CA GLU A 51 12.08 -5.99 8.06
C GLU A 51 10.78 -6.56 7.47
N TRP A 52 10.79 -7.85 7.19
CA TRP A 52 9.62 -8.57 6.73
C TRP A 52 8.65 -8.86 7.88
N ARG A 53 7.36 -8.58 7.67
CA ARG A 53 6.25 -8.95 8.54
C ARG A 53 5.48 -10.07 7.86
N GLU A 54 5.32 -11.19 8.55
CA GLU A 54 4.62 -12.36 8.03
C GLU A 54 3.21 -12.43 8.65
N GLY A 55 2.20 -12.41 7.78
CA GLY A 55 0.79 -12.42 8.13
C GLY A 55 0.22 -11.04 8.51
N LYS A 56 -1.08 -10.86 8.24
CA LYS A 56 -1.77 -9.58 8.43
C LYS A 56 -1.74 -9.08 9.89
N ALA A 57 -1.75 -9.98 10.87
CA ALA A 57 -1.67 -9.60 12.28
C ALA A 57 -0.34 -8.92 12.64
N ALA A 58 0.78 -9.37 12.05
CA ALA A 58 2.09 -8.75 12.24
C ALA A 58 2.15 -7.34 11.61
N VAL A 59 1.48 -7.15 10.46
CA VAL A 59 1.36 -5.84 9.83
C VAL A 59 0.54 -4.88 10.70
N GLY A 60 -0.60 -5.32 11.23
CA GLY A 60 -1.43 -4.52 12.15
C GLY A 60 -0.64 -4.06 13.37
N LYS A 61 0.08 -4.98 14.03
CA LYS A 61 0.94 -4.66 15.18
C LYS A 61 2.03 -3.64 14.85
N PHE A 62 2.59 -3.68 13.65
CA PHE A 62 3.58 -2.70 13.23
C PHE A 62 2.97 -1.28 13.21
N TYR A 63 1.80 -1.10 12.60
CA TYR A 63 1.15 0.22 12.52
C TYR A 63 0.69 0.73 13.89
N GLU A 64 0.17 -0.15 14.74
CA GLU A 64 -0.16 0.19 16.14
C GLU A 64 1.08 0.67 16.91
N GLY A 65 2.19 -0.07 16.81
CA GLY A 65 3.45 0.30 17.45
C GLY A 65 4.02 1.62 16.92
N ARG A 66 3.95 1.85 15.61
CA ARG A 66 4.37 3.11 15.00
C ARG A 66 3.54 4.29 15.51
N LYS A 67 2.22 4.15 15.55
CA LYS A 67 1.33 5.19 16.07
C LYS A 67 1.58 5.49 17.55
N ALA A 68 1.78 4.46 18.38
CA ALA A 68 2.11 4.62 19.78
C ALA A 68 3.43 5.38 19.99
N GLN A 69 4.43 5.14 19.12
CA GLN A 69 5.72 5.81 19.15
C GLN A 69 5.63 7.29 18.75
N LEU A 70 4.82 7.61 17.73
CA LEU A 70 4.66 8.97 17.21
C LEU A 70 3.71 9.81 18.09
N GLY A 71 2.73 9.18 18.74
CA GLY A 71 1.76 9.85 19.59
C GLY A 71 0.99 10.94 18.87
N GLU A 72 0.80 12.07 19.55
CA GLU A 72 0.11 13.25 18.99
C GLU A 72 0.92 13.98 17.91
N ASN A 73 2.21 13.68 17.79
CA ASN A 73 3.11 14.25 16.77
C ASN A 73 3.09 13.46 15.46
N ALA A 74 2.17 12.51 15.30
CA ALA A 74 2.03 11.77 14.05
C ALA A 74 1.77 12.75 12.88
N PRO A 75 2.56 12.69 11.81
CA PRO A 75 2.41 13.62 10.70
C PRO A 75 1.15 13.29 9.89
N VAL A 76 0.60 14.30 9.22
CA VAL A 76 -0.33 14.09 8.11
C VAL A 76 0.46 13.53 6.94
N MET A 77 0.03 12.41 6.39
CA MET A 77 0.72 11.68 5.32
C MET A 77 -0.09 11.64 4.04
N ARG A 78 0.63 11.54 2.91
CA ARG A 78 0.03 11.22 1.60
C ARG A 78 0.96 10.31 0.82
N HIS A 79 0.42 9.15 0.42
CA HIS A 79 1.04 8.17 -0.44
C HIS A 79 0.50 8.35 -1.87
N ILE A 80 1.23 9.09 -2.70
CA ILE A 80 0.82 9.31 -4.10
C ILE A 80 1.25 8.10 -4.92
N ILE A 81 0.29 7.29 -5.32
CA ILE A 81 0.49 6.09 -6.15
C ILE A 81 0.37 6.50 -7.62
N THR A 82 1.41 6.27 -8.39
CA THR A 82 1.45 6.64 -9.80
C THR A 82 2.15 5.59 -10.66
N SER A 83 1.94 5.65 -11.97
CA SER A 83 2.52 4.72 -12.95
C SER A 83 2.24 3.24 -12.65
N LEU A 84 1.06 2.94 -12.09
CA LEU A 84 0.68 1.60 -11.69
C LEU A 84 0.48 0.69 -12.90
N ARG A 85 1.15 -0.44 -12.89
CA ARG A 85 1.08 -1.48 -13.90
C ARG A 85 0.73 -2.81 -13.24
N VAL A 86 -0.17 -3.55 -13.89
CA VAL A 86 -0.59 -4.89 -13.45
C VAL A 86 -0.22 -5.89 -14.53
N SER A 87 0.26 -7.04 -14.12
CA SER A 87 0.42 -8.23 -14.95
C SER A 87 -0.05 -9.47 -14.17
N PHE A 88 -0.40 -10.53 -14.88
CA PHE A 88 -0.89 -11.76 -14.26
C PHE A 88 0.11 -12.89 -14.47
N ALA A 89 0.64 -13.43 -13.36
CA ALA A 89 1.47 -14.63 -13.38
C ALA A 89 0.62 -15.90 -13.50
N ALA A 90 -0.61 -15.84 -12.99
CA ALA A 90 -1.63 -16.90 -13.04
C ALA A 90 -3.03 -16.27 -12.92
N PRO A 91 -4.14 -16.99 -13.18
CA PRO A 91 -5.50 -16.44 -13.12
C PRO A 91 -5.89 -15.82 -11.77
N HIS A 92 -5.25 -16.26 -10.68
CA HIS A 92 -5.52 -15.78 -9.32
C HIS A 92 -4.31 -15.10 -8.69
N HIS A 93 -3.31 -14.71 -9.49
CA HIS A 93 -2.08 -14.08 -9.02
C HIS A 93 -1.70 -12.93 -9.92
N ALA A 94 -1.79 -11.71 -9.40
CA ALA A 94 -1.37 -10.49 -10.05
C ALA A 94 -0.04 -9.98 -9.49
N GLN A 95 0.80 -9.46 -10.37
CA GLN A 95 2.04 -8.74 -10.05
C GLN A 95 1.85 -7.28 -10.39
N ILE A 96 2.19 -6.41 -9.46
CA ILE A 96 1.95 -4.97 -9.55
C ILE A 96 3.25 -4.21 -9.31
N GLY A 97 3.52 -3.25 -10.16
CA GLY A 97 4.60 -2.29 -9.98
C GLY A 97 4.06 -0.87 -10.06
N PHE A 98 4.48 0.00 -9.14
CA PHE A 98 4.13 1.42 -9.19
C PHE A 98 5.21 2.28 -8.53
N MET A 99 5.15 3.56 -8.81
CA MET A 99 5.96 4.56 -8.14
C MET A 99 5.15 5.20 -7.02
N LEU A 100 5.77 5.30 -5.85
CA LEU A 100 5.19 5.93 -4.67
C LEU A 100 5.93 7.24 -4.39
N VAL A 101 5.20 8.35 -4.33
CA VAL A 101 5.71 9.63 -3.85
C VAL A 101 5.12 9.90 -2.49
N PHE A 102 5.97 10.01 -1.47
CA PHE A 102 5.55 10.11 -0.08
C PHE A 102 5.76 11.50 0.47
N PHE A 103 4.69 12.10 0.98
CA PHE A 103 4.69 13.36 1.71
C PHE A 103 4.27 13.11 3.16
N ALA A 104 4.92 13.80 4.09
CA ALA A 104 4.49 13.83 5.47
C ALA A 104 4.87 15.17 6.11
N LYS A 105 3.97 15.77 6.87
CA LYS A 105 4.20 17.02 7.58
C LYS A 105 3.42 17.03 8.89
N ALA A 106 4.10 17.36 9.99
CA ALA A 106 3.47 17.54 11.29
C ALA A 106 2.67 18.85 11.33
N GLY A 107 1.56 18.85 12.04
CA GLY A 107 0.70 20.02 12.22
C GLY A 107 -0.74 19.77 11.78
N THR A 108 -1.48 20.86 11.62
CA THR A 108 -2.90 20.84 11.23
C THR A 108 -3.05 21.39 9.81
N PRO A 109 -3.65 20.64 8.86
CA PRO A 109 -3.92 21.15 7.52
C PRO A 109 -5.01 22.24 7.55
N PRO A 110 -5.05 23.14 6.51
CA PRO A 110 -4.13 23.17 5.38
C PRO A 110 -2.75 23.68 5.75
N PHE A 111 -1.73 23.09 5.11
CA PHE A 111 -0.35 23.55 5.28
C PHE A 111 -0.01 24.59 4.23
N ASP A 112 0.40 25.78 4.67
CA ASP A 112 0.87 26.83 3.78
C ASP A 112 2.35 26.65 3.43
N GLY A 113 2.74 27.20 2.27
CA GLY A 113 4.12 27.21 1.79
C GLY A 113 4.50 25.93 1.08
N TYR A 114 5.80 25.71 0.99
CA TYR A 114 6.41 24.65 0.20
C TYR A 114 6.45 23.32 0.95
N CYS A 115 6.22 22.24 0.25
CA CYS A 115 6.32 20.89 0.79
C CYS A 115 7.06 19.97 -0.20
N ASP A 116 8.23 19.49 0.18
CA ASP A 116 8.99 18.49 -0.56
C ASP A 116 8.48 17.08 -0.25
N PRO A 117 8.56 16.15 -1.20
CA PRO A 117 8.41 14.75 -0.88
C PRO A 117 9.53 14.29 0.08
N LEU A 118 9.18 13.44 1.05
CA LEU A 118 10.14 12.78 1.92
C LEU A 118 10.87 11.64 1.24
N ALA A 119 10.17 10.94 0.36
CA ALA A 119 10.74 9.83 -0.38
C ALA A 119 10.01 9.61 -1.70
N VAL A 120 10.74 9.06 -2.66
CA VAL A 120 10.21 8.43 -3.86
C VAL A 120 10.69 6.99 -3.87
N ALA A 121 9.79 6.05 -4.06
CA ALA A 121 10.10 4.63 -4.01
C ALA A 121 9.49 3.89 -5.21
N ASP A 122 10.21 2.86 -5.67
CA ASP A 122 9.62 1.83 -6.50
C ASP A 122 8.97 0.79 -5.60
N VAL A 123 7.72 0.48 -5.88
CA VAL A 123 6.95 -0.52 -5.12
C VAL A 123 6.67 -1.73 -6.00
N LYS A 124 6.86 -2.90 -5.41
CA LYS A 124 6.45 -4.19 -5.96
C LYS A 124 5.43 -4.80 -5.02
N MET A 125 4.27 -5.10 -5.56
CA MET A 125 3.22 -5.83 -4.86
C MET A 125 2.84 -7.09 -5.60
N GLU A 126 2.29 -8.02 -4.86
CA GLU A 126 1.55 -9.15 -5.41
C GLU A 126 0.15 -9.15 -4.78
N CYS A 127 -0.85 -9.49 -5.58
CA CYS A 127 -2.20 -9.73 -5.10
C CYS A 127 -2.62 -11.15 -5.48
N THR A 128 -3.33 -11.79 -4.58
CA THR A 128 -3.95 -13.09 -4.83
C THR A 128 -5.47 -12.99 -4.67
N ARG A 129 -6.17 -13.78 -5.45
CA ARG A 129 -7.63 -13.89 -5.32
C ARG A 129 -7.95 -15.02 -4.33
N ASP A 130 -8.71 -14.71 -3.30
CA ASP A 130 -9.12 -15.67 -2.29
C ASP A 130 -10.26 -16.58 -2.77
N ALA A 131 -10.69 -17.51 -1.90
CA ALA A 131 -11.75 -18.46 -2.22
C ALA A 131 -13.13 -17.78 -2.44
N ALA A 132 -13.34 -16.58 -1.90
CA ALA A 132 -14.54 -15.77 -2.11
C ALA A 132 -14.49 -14.97 -3.43
N GLY A 133 -13.37 -15.01 -4.16
CA GLY A 133 -13.16 -14.28 -5.40
C GLY A 133 -12.63 -12.85 -5.19
N GLU A 134 -12.25 -12.50 -3.97
CA GLU A 134 -11.75 -11.18 -3.63
C GLU A 134 -10.23 -11.07 -3.80
N TRP A 135 -9.77 -9.98 -4.41
CA TRP A 135 -8.36 -9.68 -4.51
C TRP A 135 -7.80 -9.11 -3.20
N LYS A 136 -6.68 -9.65 -2.73
CA LYS A 136 -5.98 -9.22 -1.51
C LYS A 136 -4.50 -9.05 -1.78
N ILE A 137 -3.87 -8.09 -1.12
CA ILE A 137 -2.41 -7.91 -1.17
C ILE A 137 -1.76 -9.08 -0.45
N SER A 138 -0.99 -9.88 -1.17
CA SER A 138 -0.25 -11.03 -0.64
C SER A 138 1.24 -10.74 -0.43
N LYS A 139 1.77 -9.69 -1.08
CA LYS A 139 3.14 -9.24 -0.87
C LYS A 139 3.27 -7.74 -1.09
N PHE A 140 4.04 -7.09 -0.24
CA PHE A 140 4.45 -5.69 -0.38
C PHE A 140 5.95 -5.56 -0.14
N GLU A 141 6.62 -4.87 -1.05
CA GLU A 141 8.03 -4.53 -0.95
C GLU A 141 8.27 -3.17 -1.62
N SER A 142 9.01 -2.29 -0.97
CA SER A 142 9.38 -1.00 -1.53
C SER A 142 10.88 -0.77 -1.45
N GLY A 143 11.45 -0.15 -2.49
CA GLY A 143 12.82 0.32 -2.53
C GLY A 143 12.86 1.83 -2.73
N GLN A 144 13.43 2.57 -1.78
CA GLN A 144 13.58 4.01 -1.90
C GLN A 144 14.60 4.37 -2.98
N ILE A 145 14.19 5.22 -3.92
CA ILE A 145 15.04 5.77 -4.97
C ILE A 145 15.57 7.14 -4.54
N PHE A 146 14.71 7.98 -3.97
CA PHE A 146 15.08 9.25 -3.38
C PHE A 146 14.54 9.33 -1.96
N ARG A 147 15.34 9.84 -1.06
CA ARG A 147 14.95 10.15 0.33
C ARG A 147 15.62 11.43 0.79
N ARG A 148 14.94 12.14 1.63
CA ARG A 148 15.47 13.33 2.31
C ARG A 148 16.07 12.97 3.67
#